data_5d9e14332d18a8f4ac60f2e4d5153709
#
_entry.id   5d9e14332d18a8f4ac60f2e4d5153709
#
_cell.length_a   1.000
_cell.length_b   1.000
_cell.length_c   1.000
_cell.angle_alpha   90.00
_cell.angle_beta   90.00
_cell.angle_gamma   90.00
#
_symmetry.space_group_name_H-M   'P 1'
#
loop_
_entity.id
_entity.type
_entity.pdbx_description
1 polymer ?
#
loop_
_entity_poly.entity_id
_entity_poly.type
_entity_poly.pdbx_seq_one_letter_code
_entity_poly.pdbx_strand_id
1 'polypeptide(L)'
;MKKSLLAGAALAAFTLTSAAHAETAVSLGFSGWTGFAPLTLAKEAGIFKKNGLDVTLTKIPQASRHLALASGDIQCAATTVETWIVWNAAGVKTKQIFQMDKSYGADGIAVRADVNSFADLKGKTVAASAPGTSPYFLLAFMLAKNGMTTKDVKVVNMEPGPAAQAFVAGQNDAAMT
;
A
#
# COMPACT_ATOMS: atom_id res chain seq x y z
N MET A 1 43.47 -73.12 21.64
CA MET A 1 42.27 -72.32 21.99
C MET A 1 42.52 -70.87 21.66
N LYS A 2 42.06 -70.40 20.50
CA LYS A 2 42.21 -69.03 20.08
C LYS A 2 40.83 -68.37 20.16
N LYS A 3 40.71 -67.31 21.01
CA LYS A 3 39.46 -66.52 21.14
C LYS A 3 39.61 -65.32 20.23
N SER A 4 38.79 -65.25 19.20
CA SER A 4 38.69 -64.07 18.31
C SER A 4 37.70 -63.08 18.95
N LEU A 5 38.19 -61.88 19.26
CA LEU A 5 37.37 -60.74 19.61
C LEU A 5 36.93 -60.02 18.31
N LEU A 6 35.64 -60.05 18.02
CA LEU A 6 35.03 -59.23 17.01
C LEU A 6 34.69 -57.87 17.65
N ALA A 7 35.43 -56.83 17.24
CA ALA A 7 35.08 -55.45 17.59
C ALA A 7 34.06 -54.92 16.58
N GLY A 8 32.81 -54.73 17.04
CA GLY A 8 31.76 -54.08 16.27
C GLY A 8 31.93 -52.55 16.31
N ALA A 9 32.28 -51.97 15.17
CA ALA A 9 32.26 -50.52 15.01
C ALA A 9 30.81 -50.07 14.72
N ALA A 10 30.17 -49.46 15.70
CA ALA A 10 28.87 -48.80 15.52
C ALA A 10 29.09 -47.44 14.82
N LEU A 11 28.75 -47.36 13.56
CA LEU A 11 28.76 -46.09 12.78
C LEU A 11 27.51 -45.31 13.18
N ALA A 12 27.67 -44.32 14.06
CA ALA A 12 26.61 -43.37 14.39
C ALA A 12 26.43 -42.40 13.20
N ALA A 13 25.42 -42.63 12.38
CA ALA A 13 25.00 -41.71 11.34
C ALA A 13 24.34 -40.49 12.02
N PHE A 14 25.07 -39.37 12.13
CA PHE A 14 24.51 -38.09 12.46
C PHE A 14 23.66 -37.60 11.26
N THR A 15 22.36 -37.84 11.33
CA THR A 15 21.41 -37.18 10.42
C THR A 15 21.33 -35.72 10.83
N LEU A 16 22.01 -34.86 10.06
CA LEU A 16 21.79 -33.41 10.10
C LEU A 16 20.36 -33.14 9.61
N THR A 17 19.41 -33.13 10.53
CA THR A 17 18.09 -32.57 10.26
C THR A 17 18.27 -31.08 10.09
N SER A 18 18.31 -30.61 8.82
CA SER A 18 18.11 -29.19 8.52
C SER A 18 16.78 -28.81 9.14
N ALA A 19 16.82 -28.03 10.21
CA ALA A 19 15.62 -27.39 10.74
C ALA A 19 15.08 -26.51 9.62
N ALA A 20 14.04 -26.98 8.95
CA ALA A 20 13.29 -26.13 8.04
C ALA A 20 12.72 -24.99 8.91
N HIS A 21 13.33 -23.82 8.83
CA HIS A 21 12.77 -22.61 9.44
C HIS A 21 11.39 -22.42 8.81
N ALA A 22 10.34 -22.51 9.60
CA ALA A 22 9.00 -22.18 9.15
C ALA A 22 9.01 -20.71 8.68
N GLU A 23 8.46 -20.48 7.48
CA GLU A 23 8.34 -19.12 6.95
C GLU A 23 7.46 -18.28 7.90
N THR A 24 7.85 -17.04 8.14
CA THR A 24 7.04 -16.12 8.94
C THR A 24 5.88 -15.62 8.09
N ALA A 25 4.66 -15.93 8.49
CA ALA A 25 3.46 -15.46 7.80
C ALA A 25 3.24 -13.97 8.05
N VAL A 26 3.02 -13.20 6.97
CA VAL A 26 2.77 -11.75 7.01
C VAL A 26 1.63 -11.41 6.06
N SER A 27 0.57 -10.79 6.57
CA SER A 27 -0.49 -10.19 5.76
C SER A 27 -0.17 -8.72 5.51
N LEU A 28 -0.14 -8.29 4.23
CA LEU A 28 0.18 -6.94 3.81
C LEU A 28 -0.97 -6.35 2.99
N GLY A 29 -1.55 -5.24 3.48
CA GLY A 29 -2.58 -4.49 2.79
C GLY A 29 -2.01 -3.48 1.81
N PHE A 30 -2.54 -3.42 0.58
CA PHE A 30 -2.14 -2.46 -0.45
C PHE A 30 -3.31 -2.09 -1.36
N SER A 31 -3.12 -1.12 -2.27
CA SER A 31 -4.09 -0.75 -3.31
C SER A 31 -3.52 -0.99 -4.71
N GLY A 32 -4.31 -0.67 -5.74
CA GLY A 32 -3.91 -0.83 -7.13
C GLY A 32 -2.95 0.24 -7.66
N TRP A 33 -2.39 1.11 -6.80
CA TRP A 33 -1.41 2.09 -7.25
C TRP A 33 -0.13 1.42 -7.78
N THR A 34 0.34 1.90 -8.93
CA THR A 34 1.45 1.26 -9.66
C THR A 34 2.78 1.27 -8.92
N GLY A 35 3.02 2.27 -8.05
CA GLY A 35 4.20 2.33 -7.18
C GLY A 35 4.29 1.18 -6.17
N PHE A 36 3.21 0.39 -5.99
CA PHE A 36 3.23 -0.82 -5.16
C PHE A 36 3.54 -2.10 -5.96
N ALA A 37 3.78 -2.00 -7.27
CA ALA A 37 4.15 -3.15 -8.11
C ALA A 37 5.35 -3.96 -7.59
N PRO A 38 6.38 -3.36 -6.94
CA PRO A 38 7.48 -4.12 -6.35
C PRO A 38 7.04 -5.18 -5.34
N LEU A 39 5.92 -4.98 -4.61
CA LEU A 39 5.38 -5.99 -3.69
C LEU A 39 4.88 -7.23 -4.42
N THR A 40 4.13 -7.03 -5.51
CA THR A 40 3.65 -8.12 -6.35
C THR A 40 4.83 -8.84 -7.01
N LEU A 41 5.79 -8.11 -7.55
CA LEU A 41 7.01 -8.68 -8.12
C LEU A 41 7.77 -9.53 -7.08
N ALA A 42 7.96 -9.02 -5.87
CA ALA A 42 8.67 -9.75 -4.82
C ALA A 42 7.95 -11.05 -4.42
N LYS A 43 6.62 -11.05 -4.45
CA LYS A 43 5.82 -12.26 -4.20
C LYS A 43 5.97 -13.25 -5.35
N GLU A 44 5.70 -12.84 -6.58
CA GLU A 44 5.69 -13.71 -7.77
C GLU A 44 7.09 -14.26 -8.09
N ALA A 45 8.14 -13.48 -7.87
CA ALA A 45 9.53 -13.91 -8.02
C ALA A 45 10.06 -14.73 -6.83
N GLY A 46 9.25 -15.03 -5.82
CA GLY A 46 9.63 -15.81 -4.64
C GLY A 46 10.64 -15.12 -3.73
N ILE A 47 10.83 -13.79 -3.84
CA ILE A 47 11.81 -13.05 -3.05
C ILE A 47 11.44 -13.09 -1.57
N PHE A 48 10.16 -12.97 -1.22
CA PHE A 48 9.70 -13.10 0.16
C PHE A 48 10.06 -14.46 0.75
N LYS A 49 9.72 -15.55 0.06
CA LYS A 49 10.03 -16.92 0.49
C LYS A 49 11.52 -17.17 0.65
N LYS A 50 12.32 -16.68 -0.30
CA LYS A 50 13.79 -16.75 -0.21
C LYS A 50 14.34 -16.09 1.06
N ASN A 51 13.61 -15.13 1.63
CA ASN A 51 13.95 -14.44 2.86
C ASN A 51 13.15 -14.94 4.09
N GLY A 52 12.54 -16.13 4.02
CA GLY A 52 11.84 -16.74 5.13
C GLY A 52 10.48 -16.12 5.45
N LEU A 53 9.84 -15.45 4.48
CA LEU A 53 8.54 -14.81 4.65
C LEU A 53 7.49 -15.46 3.75
N ASP A 54 6.34 -15.81 4.32
CA ASP A 54 5.13 -16.16 3.58
C ASP A 54 4.20 -14.93 3.58
N VAL A 55 4.24 -14.14 2.50
CA VAL A 55 3.51 -12.88 2.40
C VAL A 55 2.20 -13.06 1.66
N THR A 56 1.10 -12.75 2.33
CA THR A 56 -0.22 -12.60 1.71
C THR A 56 -0.46 -11.13 1.36
N LEU A 57 -0.65 -10.84 0.06
CA LEU A 57 -0.98 -9.50 -0.42
C LEU A 57 -2.50 -9.35 -0.55
N THR A 58 -3.09 -8.42 0.20
CA THR A 58 -4.54 -8.18 0.22
C THR A 58 -4.85 -6.77 -0.27
N LYS A 59 -5.71 -6.65 -1.28
CA LYS A 59 -6.19 -5.34 -1.74
C LYS A 59 -7.17 -4.76 -0.74
N ILE A 60 -6.80 -3.67 -0.11
CA ILE A 60 -7.62 -2.91 0.85
C ILE A 60 -7.57 -1.43 0.44
N PRO A 61 -8.71 -0.73 0.31
CA PRO A 61 -8.74 0.71 0.07
C PRO A 61 -7.87 1.48 1.09
N GLN A 62 -7.18 2.52 0.66
CA GLN A 62 -6.27 3.28 1.53
C GLN A 62 -6.97 3.81 2.78
N ALA A 63 -8.21 4.26 2.63
CA ALA A 63 -9.04 4.76 3.74
C ALA A 63 -9.32 3.73 4.84
N SER A 64 -9.22 2.43 4.56
CA SER A 64 -9.58 1.35 5.48
C SER A 64 -8.39 0.56 6.04
N ARG A 65 -7.17 0.74 5.50
CA ARG A 65 -6.00 -0.07 5.90
C ARG A 65 -5.60 0.11 7.36
N HIS A 66 -5.78 1.32 7.91
CA HIS A 66 -5.49 1.60 9.31
C HIS A 66 -6.40 0.82 10.26
N LEU A 67 -7.64 0.54 9.87
CA LEU A 67 -8.56 -0.29 10.66
C LEU A 67 -8.09 -1.74 10.68
N ALA A 68 -7.68 -2.28 9.53
CA ALA A 68 -7.15 -3.63 9.42
C ALA A 68 -5.81 -3.81 10.18
N LEU A 69 -4.97 -2.75 10.26
CA LEU A 69 -3.78 -2.75 11.13
C LEU A 69 -4.16 -2.73 12.60
N ALA A 70 -5.14 -1.91 12.98
CA ALA A 70 -5.58 -1.77 14.36
C ALA A 70 -6.28 -3.05 14.89
N SER A 71 -7.02 -3.76 14.03
CA SER A 71 -7.64 -5.06 14.37
C SER A 71 -6.64 -6.23 14.38
N GLY A 72 -5.48 -6.07 13.75
CA GLY A 72 -4.50 -7.15 13.57
C GLY A 72 -4.77 -8.07 12.37
N ASP A 73 -5.75 -7.76 11.53
CA ASP A 73 -6.05 -8.52 10.31
C ASP A 73 -4.89 -8.49 9.30
N ILE A 74 -4.11 -7.41 9.34
CA ILE A 74 -2.85 -7.28 8.60
C ILE A 74 -1.73 -6.82 9.53
N GLN A 75 -0.50 -7.27 9.28
CA GLN A 75 0.68 -6.87 10.03
C GLN A 75 1.42 -5.70 9.38
N CYS A 76 1.25 -5.53 8.06
CA CYS A 76 1.88 -4.49 7.27
C CYS A 76 0.88 -3.81 6.34
N ALA A 77 1.12 -2.56 6.01
CA ALA A 77 0.35 -1.85 4.99
C ALA A 77 1.29 -0.99 4.14
N ALA A 78 1.08 -1.03 2.83
CA ALA A 78 1.65 -0.05 1.93
C ALA A 78 0.80 1.23 2.00
N THR A 79 1.43 2.38 2.18
CA THR A 79 0.75 3.68 2.27
C THR A 79 1.73 4.81 1.94
N THR A 80 1.23 6.02 1.85
CA THR A 80 2.01 7.23 1.66
C THR A 80 2.35 7.88 3.01
N VAL A 81 3.37 8.75 3.02
CA VAL A 81 3.89 9.36 4.26
C VAL A 81 2.81 10.21 4.97
N GLU A 82 2.08 11.04 4.23
CA GLU A 82 1.03 11.89 4.79
C GLU A 82 -0.13 11.06 5.38
N THR A 83 -0.54 9.98 4.70
CA THR A 83 -1.56 9.06 5.21
C THR A 83 -1.07 8.34 6.47
N TRP A 84 0.18 7.90 6.51
CA TRP A 84 0.79 7.30 7.69
C TRP A 84 0.79 8.27 8.90
N ILE A 85 1.09 9.57 8.66
CA ILE A 85 1.01 10.60 9.71
C ILE A 85 -0.42 10.71 10.26
N VAL A 86 -1.43 10.71 9.38
CA VAL A 86 -2.85 10.75 9.79
C VAL A 86 -3.22 9.53 10.64
N TRP A 87 -2.79 8.33 10.24
CA TRP A 87 -3.07 7.11 11.02
C TRP A 87 -2.45 7.16 12.42
N ASN A 88 -1.19 7.60 12.53
CA ASN A 88 -0.52 7.73 13.82
C ASN A 88 -1.17 8.81 14.70
N ALA A 89 -1.60 9.93 14.11
CA ALA A 89 -2.34 10.98 14.82
C ALA A 89 -3.70 10.47 15.32
N ALA A 90 -4.34 9.55 14.59
CA ALA A 90 -5.57 8.88 14.98
C ALA A 90 -5.36 7.73 15.98
N GLY A 91 -4.13 7.48 16.44
CA GLY A 91 -3.82 6.48 17.48
C GLY A 91 -3.42 5.10 16.94
N VAL A 92 -3.38 4.88 15.63
CA VAL A 92 -2.87 3.63 15.04
C VAL A 92 -1.34 3.70 14.99
N LYS A 93 -0.70 3.25 16.07
CA LYS A 93 0.75 3.32 16.26
C LYS A 93 1.47 2.35 15.33
N THR A 94 2.12 2.88 14.31
CA THR A 94 2.87 2.12 13.31
C THR A 94 4.25 2.73 13.07
N LYS A 95 5.14 1.98 12.42
CA LYS A 95 6.47 2.44 12.02
C LYS A 95 6.63 2.30 10.52
N GLN A 96 7.22 3.28 9.87
CA GLN A 96 7.72 3.11 8.52
C GLN A 96 8.99 2.27 8.56
N ILE A 97 9.03 1.21 7.76
CA ILE A 97 10.18 0.27 7.72
C ILE A 97 10.90 0.31 6.38
N PHE A 98 10.24 0.78 5.33
CA PHE A 98 10.79 0.76 3.98
C PHE A 98 10.07 1.79 3.07
N GLN A 99 10.82 2.48 2.23
CA GLN A 99 10.28 3.33 1.16
C GLN A 99 10.43 2.59 -0.17
N MET A 100 9.29 2.25 -0.79
CA MET A 100 9.26 1.52 -2.06
C MET A 100 9.41 2.43 -3.26
N ASP A 101 8.85 3.64 -3.17
CA ASP A 101 8.77 4.57 -4.28
C ASP A 101 8.72 6.01 -3.78
N LYS A 102 8.98 6.94 -4.69
CA LYS A 102 8.83 8.37 -4.49
C LYS A 102 8.13 8.93 -5.73
N SER A 103 6.94 9.49 -5.56
CA SER A 103 6.26 10.17 -6.65
C SER A 103 7.10 11.34 -7.17
N TYR A 104 7.30 11.39 -8.47
CA TYR A 104 7.94 12.47 -9.19
C TYR A 104 7.14 12.76 -10.46
N GLY A 105 6.01 13.50 -10.28
CA GLY A 105 5.07 13.79 -11.35
C GLY A 105 4.09 12.67 -11.68
N ALA A 106 3.98 11.62 -10.83
CA ALA A 106 3.02 10.54 -10.99
C ALA A 106 1.64 10.90 -10.42
N ASP A 107 1.62 11.74 -9.37
CA ASP A 107 0.36 12.23 -8.79
C ASP A 107 -0.05 13.53 -9.48
N GLY A 108 -1.34 13.66 -9.80
CA GLY A 108 -1.85 14.82 -10.50
C GLY A 108 -3.36 14.94 -10.43
N ILE A 109 -3.87 15.95 -11.14
CA ILE A 109 -5.30 16.15 -11.34
C ILE A 109 -5.58 16.17 -12.84
N ALA A 110 -6.46 15.26 -13.27
CA ALA A 110 -7.02 15.33 -14.62
C ALA A 110 -8.24 16.28 -14.59
N VAL A 111 -8.32 17.19 -15.54
CA VAL A 111 -9.40 18.19 -15.63
C VAL A 111 -10.01 18.19 -17.04
N ARG A 112 -11.23 18.70 -17.17
CA ARG A 112 -11.86 18.97 -18.46
C ARG A 112 -11.11 20.09 -19.19
N ALA A 113 -11.24 20.11 -20.52
CA ALA A 113 -10.53 21.07 -21.39
C ALA A 113 -10.92 22.55 -21.14
N ASP A 114 -12.06 22.81 -20.51
CA ASP A 114 -12.52 24.14 -20.12
C ASP A 114 -11.98 24.62 -18.77
N VAL A 115 -11.25 23.77 -18.03
CA VAL A 115 -10.61 24.09 -16.75
C VAL A 115 -9.15 24.47 -17.01
N ASN A 116 -8.81 25.74 -16.90
CA ASN A 116 -7.48 26.26 -17.18
C ASN A 116 -6.70 26.65 -15.90
N SER A 117 -7.41 26.76 -14.78
CA SER A 117 -6.84 27.14 -13.48
C SER A 117 -7.58 26.46 -12.34
N PHE A 118 -7.00 26.48 -11.12
CA PHE A 118 -7.71 25.98 -9.93
C PHE A 118 -8.95 26.81 -9.60
N ALA A 119 -8.99 28.10 -9.95
CA ALA A 119 -10.16 28.94 -9.74
C ALA A 119 -11.38 28.44 -10.53
N ASP A 120 -11.17 27.84 -11.70
CA ASP A 120 -12.23 27.30 -12.55
C ASP A 120 -12.89 26.04 -11.96
N LEU A 121 -12.26 25.43 -10.94
CA LEU A 121 -12.82 24.29 -10.21
C LEU A 121 -13.90 24.70 -9.20
N LYS A 122 -14.08 26.00 -8.92
CA LYS A 122 -15.06 26.47 -7.95
C LYS A 122 -16.47 26.00 -8.33
N GLY A 123 -17.11 25.28 -7.39
CA GLY A 123 -18.44 24.70 -7.60
C GLY A 123 -18.48 23.45 -8.48
N LYS A 124 -17.37 23.07 -9.11
CA LYS A 124 -17.25 21.86 -9.95
C LYS A 124 -17.12 20.61 -9.12
N THR A 125 -17.41 19.46 -9.74
CA THR A 125 -17.31 18.14 -9.12
C THR A 125 -15.92 17.56 -9.32
N VAL A 126 -15.24 17.27 -8.20
CA VAL A 126 -13.88 16.71 -8.18
C VAL A 126 -13.90 15.34 -7.51
N ALA A 127 -13.54 14.29 -8.24
CA ALA A 127 -13.38 12.97 -7.66
C ALA A 127 -12.01 12.87 -6.97
N ALA A 128 -12.02 12.49 -5.70
CA ALA A 128 -10.82 12.20 -4.90
C ALA A 128 -11.17 11.11 -3.90
N SER A 129 -10.15 10.37 -3.40
CA SER A 129 -10.37 9.39 -2.33
C SER A 129 -10.83 10.07 -1.02
N ALA A 130 -11.15 9.27 -0.01
CA ALA A 130 -11.67 9.79 1.26
C ALA A 130 -10.65 10.69 2.00
N PRO A 131 -11.10 11.59 2.89
CA PRO A 131 -10.21 12.34 3.77
C PRO A 131 -9.22 11.44 4.51
N GLY A 132 -7.97 11.91 4.65
CA GLY A 132 -6.87 11.14 5.25
C GLY A 132 -6.12 10.24 4.26
N THR A 133 -6.44 10.30 2.97
CA THR A 133 -5.74 9.60 1.90
C THR A 133 -4.90 10.57 1.06
N SER A 134 -3.94 10.02 0.30
CA SER A 134 -3.04 10.82 -0.55
C SER A 134 -3.79 11.67 -1.59
N PRO A 135 -4.71 11.13 -2.40
CA PRO A 135 -5.42 11.95 -3.39
C PRO A 135 -6.22 13.10 -2.76
N TYR A 136 -6.84 12.86 -1.59
CA TYR A 136 -7.56 13.93 -0.88
C TYR A 136 -6.59 15.00 -0.32
N PHE A 137 -5.48 14.55 0.28
CA PHE A 137 -4.45 15.47 0.80
C PHE A 137 -3.91 16.35 -0.33
N LEU A 138 -3.55 15.76 -1.47
CA LEU A 138 -3.03 16.51 -2.61
C LEU A 138 -4.04 17.52 -3.13
N LEU A 139 -5.31 17.13 -3.28
CA LEU A 139 -6.39 18.07 -3.67
C LEU A 139 -6.46 19.24 -2.69
N ALA A 140 -6.54 18.97 -1.38
CA ALA A 140 -6.63 20.01 -0.36
C ALA A 140 -5.42 20.94 -0.39
N PHE A 141 -4.22 20.39 -0.54
CA PHE A 141 -2.98 21.14 -0.65
C PHE A 141 -2.95 22.04 -1.89
N MET A 142 -3.32 21.53 -3.06
CA MET A 142 -3.33 22.29 -4.30
C MET A 142 -4.38 23.39 -4.27
N LEU A 143 -5.57 23.12 -3.74
CA LEU A 143 -6.61 24.15 -3.53
C LEU A 143 -6.11 25.24 -2.58
N ALA A 144 -5.51 24.87 -1.45
CA ALA A 144 -4.99 25.83 -0.47
C ALA A 144 -3.89 26.73 -1.07
N LYS A 145 -2.99 26.17 -1.90
CA LYS A 145 -1.98 26.95 -2.64
C LYS A 145 -2.57 27.99 -3.60
N ASN A 146 -3.82 27.80 -4.01
CA ASN A 146 -4.55 28.69 -4.89
C ASN A 146 -5.64 29.50 -4.16
N GLY A 147 -5.54 29.64 -2.83
CA GLY A 147 -6.45 30.43 -2.02
C GLY A 147 -7.87 29.83 -1.87
N MET A 148 -8.00 28.53 -2.13
CA MET A 148 -9.25 27.77 -2.08
C MET A 148 -9.21 26.68 -1.00
N THR A 149 -10.34 26.11 -0.72
CA THR A 149 -10.50 24.97 0.20
C THR A 149 -11.33 23.87 -0.46
N THR A 150 -11.39 22.70 0.16
CA THR A 150 -12.25 21.61 -0.30
C THR A 150 -13.75 21.94 -0.23
N LYS A 151 -14.13 23.00 0.48
CA LYS A 151 -15.52 23.51 0.52
C LYS A 151 -15.90 24.32 -0.74
N ASP A 152 -14.93 24.77 -1.51
CA ASP A 152 -15.15 25.53 -2.74
C ASP A 152 -15.44 24.63 -3.94
N VAL A 153 -15.26 23.29 -3.79
CA VAL A 153 -15.54 22.28 -4.82
C VAL A 153 -16.50 21.22 -4.29
N LYS A 154 -17.13 20.46 -5.17
CA LYS A 154 -17.96 19.30 -4.79
C LYS A 154 -17.08 18.04 -4.81
N VAL A 155 -16.51 17.65 -3.67
CA VAL A 155 -15.69 16.45 -3.60
C VAL A 155 -16.60 15.20 -3.60
N VAL A 156 -16.32 14.28 -4.54
CA VAL A 156 -16.91 12.94 -4.58
C VAL A 156 -15.84 11.93 -4.23
N ASN A 157 -16.07 11.17 -3.16
CA ASN A 157 -15.08 10.21 -2.68
C ASN A 157 -15.11 8.93 -3.52
N MET A 158 -14.05 8.74 -4.30
CA MET A 158 -13.82 7.56 -5.15
C MET A 158 -12.35 7.18 -5.13
N GLU A 159 -12.05 5.89 -5.14
CA GLU A 159 -10.69 5.41 -5.37
C GLU A 159 -10.24 5.78 -6.80
N PRO A 160 -8.93 5.93 -7.08
CA PRO A 160 -8.43 6.46 -8.36
C PRO A 160 -8.95 5.75 -9.60
N GLY A 161 -9.07 4.43 -9.59
CA GLY A 161 -9.60 3.67 -10.73
C GLY A 161 -11.06 4.05 -11.08
N PRO A 162 -12.03 3.91 -10.15
CA PRO A 162 -13.40 4.41 -10.33
C PRO A 162 -13.48 5.90 -10.66
N ALA A 163 -12.63 6.75 -10.05
CA ALA A 163 -12.58 8.18 -10.33
C ALA A 163 -12.22 8.47 -11.80
N ALA A 164 -11.24 7.76 -12.33
CA ALA A 164 -10.84 7.86 -13.73
C ALA A 164 -11.97 7.41 -14.69
N GLN A 165 -12.65 6.31 -14.36
CA GLN A 165 -13.78 5.82 -15.16
C GLN A 165 -14.94 6.83 -15.16
N ALA A 166 -15.30 7.38 -14.00
CA ALA A 166 -16.31 8.40 -13.86
C ALA A 166 -15.93 9.71 -14.61
N PHE A 167 -14.64 10.06 -14.60
CA PHE A 167 -14.12 11.17 -15.37
C PHE A 167 -14.30 10.93 -16.88
N VAL A 168 -13.88 9.80 -17.40
CA VAL A 168 -14.08 9.46 -18.83
C VAL A 168 -15.56 9.46 -19.21
N ALA A 169 -16.43 8.97 -18.33
CA ALA A 169 -17.89 8.97 -18.54
C ALA A 169 -18.55 10.36 -18.40
N GLY A 170 -17.81 11.43 -18.10
CA GLY A 170 -18.37 12.78 -17.97
C GLY A 170 -19.09 13.07 -16.66
N GLN A 171 -18.94 12.22 -15.64
CA GLN A 171 -19.65 12.33 -14.36
C GLN A 171 -18.98 13.30 -13.38
N ASN A 172 -17.74 13.65 -13.59
CA ASN A 172 -16.97 14.62 -12.78
C ASN A 172 -16.14 15.54 -13.69
N ASP A 173 -15.92 16.76 -13.23
CA ASP A 173 -15.16 17.81 -13.94
C ASP A 173 -13.66 17.62 -13.77
N ALA A 174 -13.26 16.99 -12.66
CA ALA A 174 -11.87 16.67 -12.35
C ALA A 174 -11.76 15.35 -11.58
N ALA A 175 -10.59 14.71 -11.68
CA ALA A 175 -10.25 13.51 -10.92
C ALA A 175 -8.79 13.57 -10.43
N MET A 176 -8.58 13.26 -9.16
CA MET A 176 -7.25 13.03 -8.59
C MET A 176 -6.77 11.63 -8.98
N THR A 177 -5.52 11.52 -9.43
CA THR A 177 -4.91 10.28 -9.91
C THR A 177 -3.73 9.89 -9.05
#